data_de3117ac13ba7f411889deab48d16cdd
#
_entry.id   de3117ac13ba7f411889deab48d16cdd
#
_cell.length_a   1.000
_cell.length_b   1.000
_cell.length_c   1.000
_cell.angle_alpha   90.00
_cell.angle_beta   90.00
_cell.angle_gamma   90.00
#
_symmetry.space_group_name_H-M   'P 1'
#
loop_
_entity.id
_entity.type
_entity.pdbx_description
1 polymer ?
#
loop_
_entity_poly.entity_id
_entity_poly.type
_entity_poly.pdbx_seq_one_letter_code
_entity_poly.pdbx_strand_id
1 'polypeptide(L)'
;VSTQENLLKKQERENAQSSMKTTLTCLYIEQEDASYYHVGDSRVYHFESGKVKDRTLDHSIPQLLAARGDIKESEIRHHPDRSRLLRVVGTPWDSPKYSVSKKIKIGKKTTFLMCSDGFWELIDEKTMCKLLKKSATPAEWLEEMRKIVLENGRGTNMDNYSAIAVFIR
;
A
#
# COMPACT_ATOMS: atom_id res chain seq x y z
N VAL A 1 -10.35 -14.91 3.24
CA VAL A 1 -11.59 -15.15 4.01
C VAL A 1 -11.23 -15.81 5.33
N SER A 2 -10.56 -16.98 5.36
CA SER A 2 -10.21 -17.71 6.60
C SER A 2 -9.41 -16.89 7.62
N THR A 3 -8.47 -16.05 7.19
CA THR A 3 -7.72 -15.15 8.07
C THR A 3 -8.63 -14.17 8.80
N GLN A 4 -9.58 -13.56 8.09
CA GLN A 4 -10.59 -12.67 8.67
C GLN A 4 -11.44 -13.38 9.71
N GLU A 5 -11.94 -14.56 9.38
CA GLU A 5 -12.77 -15.36 10.30
C GLU A 5 -12.01 -15.77 11.56
N ASN A 6 -10.76 -16.21 11.41
CA ASN A 6 -9.91 -16.58 12.53
C ASN A 6 -9.60 -15.38 13.43
N LEU A 7 -9.38 -14.20 12.84
CA LEU A 7 -9.14 -12.98 13.59
C LEU A 7 -10.38 -12.55 14.38
N LEU A 8 -11.57 -12.59 13.77
CA LEU A 8 -12.83 -12.26 14.45
C LEU A 8 -13.11 -13.21 15.62
N LYS A 9 -12.91 -14.53 15.44
CA LYS A 9 -13.03 -15.50 16.54
C LYS A 9 -12.03 -15.22 17.68
N LYS A 10 -10.80 -14.81 17.33
CA LYS A 10 -9.81 -14.44 18.34
C LYS A 10 -10.19 -13.17 19.08
N GLN A 11 -10.67 -12.14 18.38
CA GLN A 11 -11.18 -10.90 19.00
C GLN A 11 -12.29 -11.17 19.98
N GLU A 12 -13.24 -12.04 19.61
CA GLU A 12 -14.37 -12.41 20.47
C GLU A 12 -13.88 -13.11 21.74
N ARG A 13 -12.99 -14.10 21.60
CA ARG A 13 -12.42 -14.85 22.72
C ARG A 13 -11.62 -13.96 23.69
N GLU A 14 -10.94 -12.94 23.17
CA GLU A 14 -10.05 -12.06 23.95
C GLU A 14 -10.68 -10.70 24.29
N ASN A 15 -11.96 -10.47 23.97
CA ASN A 15 -12.67 -9.19 24.10
C ASN A 15 -11.90 -8.01 23.48
N ALA A 16 -11.31 -8.22 22.29
CA ALA A 16 -10.38 -7.30 21.63
C ALA A 16 -10.90 -6.72 20.31
N GLN A 17 -12.22 -6.60 20.14
CA GLN A 17 -12.87 -6.16 18.89
C GLN A 17 -12.47 -4.74 18.44
N SER A 18 -12.08 -3.89 19.40
CA SER A 18 -11.65 -2.51 19.11
C SER A 18 -10.18 -2.41 18.69
N SER A 19 -9.33 -3.35 19.08
CA SER A 19 -7.87 -3.24 19.00
C SER A 19 -7.20 -4.17 17.99
N MET A 20 -7.76 -5.34 17.71
CA MET A 20 -7.19 -6.31 16.76
C MET A 20 -7.65 -6.02 15.33
N LYS A 21 -7.12 -4.96 14.73
CA LYS A 21 -7.39 -4.58 13.34
C LYS A 21 -6.10 -4.36 12.59
N THR A 22 -6.07 -4.65 11.29
CA THR A 22 -4.89 -4.44 10.47
C THR A 22 -5.25 -4.19 9.01
N THR A 23 -4.33 -3.60 8.26
CA THR A 23 -4.34 -3.58 6.79
C THR A 23 -3.67 -4.85 6.26
N LEU A 24 -3.87 -5.16 4.98
CA LEU A 24 -3.21 -6.27 4.32
C LEU A 24 -2.95 -5.91 2.86
N THR A 25 -1.73 -6.15 2.40
CA THR A 25 -1.38 -6.18 0.98
C THR A 25 -0.73 -7.53 0.65
N CYS A 26 -1.03 -8.05 -0.53
CA CYS A 26 -0.45 -9.29 -1.04
C CYS A 26 -0.17 -9.14 -2.53
N LEU A 27 1.06 -9.46 -2.94
CA LEU A 27 1.44 -9.61 -4.33
C LEU A 27 1.56 -11.11 -4.62
N TYR A 28 0.77 -11.61 -5.56
CA TYR A 28 0.81 -12.98 -6.05
C TYR A 28 1.41 -12.99 -7.45
N ILE A 29 2.48 -13.76 -7.63
CA ILE A 29 3.17 -13.92 -8.91
C ILE A 29 3.12 -15.39 -9.28
N GLU A 30 2.63 -15.68 -10.48
CA GLU A 30 2.57 -17.04 -11.02
C GLU A 30 2.99 -17.02 -12.48
N GLN A 31 4.08 -17.70 -12.81
CA GLN A 31 4.68 -17.71 -14.13
C GLN A 31 4.97 -16.30 -14.66
N GLU A 32 4.26 -15.88 -15.72
CA GLU A 32 4.37 -14.56 -16.35
C GLU A 32 3.26 -13.60 -15.94
N ASP A 33 2.50 -13.93 -14.90
CA ASP A 33 1.38 -13.14 -14.45
C ASP A 33 1.55 -12.70 -12.99
N ALA A 34 1.04 -11.53 -12.67
CA ALA A 34 0.92 -11.05 -11.31
C ALA A 34 -0.49 -10.52 -11.04
N SER A 35 -0.88 -10.59 -9.78
CA SER A 35 -2.05 -9.91 -9.25
C SER A 35 -1.76 -9.44 -7.84
N TYR A 36 -2.35 -8.34 -7.42
CA TYR A 36 -2.24 -7.89 -6.03
C TYR A 36 -3.62 -7.73 -5.39
N TYR A 37 -3.63 -7.93 -4.09
CA TYR A 37 -4.82 -7.90 -3.25
C TYR A 37 -4.55 -6.93 -2.11
N HIS A 38 -5.55 -6.17 -1.67
CA HIS A 38 -5.38 -5.34 -0.50
C HIS A 38 -6.68 -5.10 0.27
N VAL A 39 -6.50 -4.77 1.55
CA VAL A 39 -7.51 -4.22 2.47
C VAL A 39 -6.82 -3.12 3.27
N GLY A 40 -7.40 -1.92 3.30
CA GLY A 40 -6.84 -0.76 3.99
C GLY A 40 -6.14 0.21 3.05
N ASP A 41 -5.12 0.88 3.54
CA ASP A 41 -4.36 1.95 2.91
C ASP A 41 -2.87 1.66 2.71
N SER A 42 -2.40 0.48 3.13
CA SER A 42 -1.12 -0.02 2.68
C SER A 42 -1.19 -0.25 1.17
N ARG A 43 -0.20 0.24 0.43
CA ARG A 43 -0.26 0.30 -1.03
C ARG A 43 0.61 -0.75 -1.70
N VAL A 44 0.13 -1.23 -2.85
CA VAL A 44 0.94 -1.90 -3.86
C VAL A 44 1.04 -0.97 -5.06
N TYR A 45 2.24 -0.62 -5.46
CA TYR A 45 2.53 0.10 -6.69
C TYR A 45 3.07 -0.87 -7.73
N HIS A 46 2.56 -0.77 -8.94
CA HIS A 46 3.09 -1.44 -10.13
C HIS A 46 3.83 -0.40 -10.98
N PHE A 47 5.10 -0.66 -11.25
CA PHE A 47 5.93 0.15 -12.14
C PHE A 47 6.25 -0.65 -13.40
N GLU A 48 6.21 0.04 -14.53
CA GLU A 48 6.64 -0.49 -15.82
C GLU A 48 7.62 0.50 -16.46
N SER A 49 8.80 0.01 -16.84
CA SER A 49 9.86 0.85 -17.44
C SER A 49 10.20 2.09 -16.60
N GLY A 50 10.22 1.96 -15.28
CA GLY A 50 10.58 3.03 -14.34
C GLY A 50 9.52 4.12 -14.17
N LYS A 51 8.25 3.84 -14.50
CA LYS A 51 7.10 4.74 -14.29
C LYS A 51 6.00 4.00 -13.55
N VAL A 52 5.28 4.68 -12.67
CA VAL A 52 4.06 4.13 -12.08
C VAL A 52 3.05 3.87 -13.19
N LYS A 53 2.60 2.64 -13.28
CA LYS A 53 1.57 2.18 -14.22
C LYS A 53 0.22 2.06 -13.55
N ASP A 54 0.22 1.59 -12.30
CA ASP A 54 -0.98 1.38 -11.50
C ASP A 54 -0.63 1.32 -10.00
N ARG A 55 -1.60 1.51 -9.14
CA ARG A 55 -1.50 1.29 -7.70
C ARG A 55 -2.83 0.87 -7.09
N THR A 56 -2.81 0.34 -5.88
CA THR A 56 -4.01 0.16 -5.07
C THR A 56 -4.67 1.50 -4.76
N LEU A 57 -6.00 1.53 -4.76
CA LEU A 57 -6.79 2.66 -4.27
C LEU A 57 -7.15 2.43 -2.80
N ASP A 58 -6.76 3.34 -1.93
CA ASP A 58 -6.91 3.18 -0.49
C ASP A 58 -8.37 2.98 -0.07
N HIS A 59 -8.61 2.12 0.88
CA HIS A 59 -9.92 2.01 1.51
C HIS A 59 -10.07 3.06 2.63
N SER A 60 -9.97 4.34 2.26
CA SER A 60 -9.96 5.48 3.19
C SER A 60 -10.95 6.57 2.77
N ILE A 61 -11.26 7.46 3.71
CA ILE A 61 -12.11 8.64 3.43
C ILE A 61 -11.51 9.55 2.35
N PRO A 62 -10.22 9.93 2.40
CA PRO A 62 -9.65 10.80 1.37
C PRO A 62 -9.68 10.17 -0.03
N GLN A 63 -9.46 8.86 -0.14
CA GLN A 63 -9.57 8.19 -1.44
C GLN A 63 -10.99 8.23 -2.00
N LEU A 64 -12.01 8.12 -1.13
CA LEU A 64 -13.41 8.28 -1.53
C LEU A 64 -13.70 9.72 -2.01
N LEU A 65 -13.19 10.73 -1.32
CA LEU A 65 -13.31 12.14 -1.71
C LEU A 65 -12.62 12.41 -3.06
N ALA A 66 -11.42 11.86 -3.26
CA ALA A 66 -10.70 11.96 -4.53
C ALA A 66 -11.46 11.28 -5.68
N ALA A 67 -12.05 10.11 -5.44
CA ALA A 67 -12.86 9.41 -6.43
C ALA A 67 -14.14 10.16 -6.84
N ARG A 68 -14.68 10.99 -5.95
CA ARG A 68 -15.82 11.90 -6.23
C ARG A 68 -15.40 13.22 -6.89
N GLY A 69 -14.11 13.54 -6.90
CA GLY A 69 -13.59 14.82 -7.37
C GLY A 69 -13.66 15.97 -6.35
N ASP A 70 -13.97 15.65 -5.08
CA ASP A 70 -14.05 16.65 -4.00
C ASP A 70 -12.64 17.15 -3.60
N ILE A 71 -11.61 16.31 -3.77
CA ILE A 71 -10.20 16.64 -3.60
C ILE A 71 -9.37 16.05 -4.75
N LYS A 72 -8.14 16.54 -4.94
CA LYS A 72 -7.19 15.95 -5.88
C LYS A 72 -6.52 14.72 -5.28
N GLU A 73 -6.11 13.77 -6.12
CA GLU A 73 -5.35 12.58 -5.73
C GLU A 73 -4.08 12.92 -4.91
N SER A 74 -3.40 14.03 -5.27
CA SER A 74 -2.22 14.52 -4.56
C SER A 74 -2.49 15.02 -3.14
N GLU A 75 -3.74 15.33 -2.81
CA GLU A 75 -4.14 15.85 -1.50
C GLU A 75 -4.41 14.72 -0.48
N ILE A 76 -4.61 13.48 -0.95
CA ILE A 76 -4.84 12.31 -0.08
C ILE A 76 -3.74 12.19 0.99
N ARG A 77 -2.50 12.32 0.59
CA ARG A 77 -1.27 12.16 1.40
C ARG A 77 -1.20 13.11 2.59
N HIS A 78 -1.80 14.29 2.48
CA HIS A 78 -1.77 15.34 3.50
C HIS A 78 -3.15 15.63 4.10
N HIS A 79 -4.16 14.82 3.77
CA HIS A 79 -5.51 15.04 4.26
C HIS A 79 -5.59 14.80 5.78
N PRO A 80 -6.31 15.64 6.56
CA PRO A 80 -6.43 15.47 8.01
C PRO A 80 -7.03 14.11 8.41
N ASP A 81 -7.96 13.58 7.60
CA ASP A 81 -8.60 12.27 7.81
C ASP A 81 -7.87 11.11 7.11
N ARG A 82 -6.58 11.24 6.75
CA ARG A 82 -5.86 10.19 6.00
C ARG A 82 -5.84 8.83 6.69
N SER A 83 -5.82 8.81 8.02
CA SER A 83 -5.85 7.58 8.83
C SER A 83 -7.26 7.02 9.06
N ARG A 84 -8.32 7.65 8.49
CA ARG A 84 -9.70 7.16 8.63
C ARG A 84 -10.03 6.12 7.57
N LEU A 85 -9.87 4.86 7.95
CA LEU A 85 -10.09 3.72 7.07
C LEU A 85 -11.56 3.29 7.04
N LEU A 86 -12.03 2.95 5.85
CA LEU A 86 -13.38 2.43 5.58
C LEU A 86 -13.43 0.90 5.61
N ARG A 87 -12.26 0.24 5.43
CA ARG A 87 -12.15 -1.21 5.40
C ARG A 87 -10.82 -1.64 5.98
N VAL A 88 -10.87 -2.55 6.94
CA VAL A 88 -9.72 -3.20 7.57
C VAL A 88 -10.02 -4.68 7.82
N VAL A 89 -9.00 -5.50 7.93
CA VAL A 89 -9.11 -6.85 8.46
C VAL A 89 -9.38 -6.76 9.96
N GLY A 90 -10.31 -7.57 10.48
CA GLY A 90 -10.74 -7.51 11.90
C GLY A 90 -11.99 -6.66 12.14
N THR A 91 -12.65 -6.16 11.08
CA THR A 91 -13.99 -5.60 11.16
C THR A 91 -14.96 -6.59 10.48
N PRO A 92 -16.15 -6.90 11.05
CA PRO A 92 -17.10 -7.80 10.42
C PRO A 92 -17.46 -7.35 8.99
N TRP A 93 -17.53 -8.30 8.08
CA TRP A 93 -17.92 -8.09 6.67
C TRP A 93 -19.16 -8.88 6.33
N ASP A 94 -20.17 -8.25 5.75
CA ASP A 94 -21.34 -8.93 5.18
C ASP A 94 -20.97 -9.72 3.92
N SER A 95 -19.92 -9.28 3.22
CA SER A 95 -19.31 -9.93 2.06
C SER A 95 -17.81 -9.60 2.04
N PRO A 96 -16.95 -10.36 1.33
CA PRO A 96 -15.51 -10.05 1.22
C PRO A 96 -15.28 -8.61 0.75
N LYS A 97 -14.54 -7.84 1.55
CA LYS A 97 -14.28 -6.40 1.31
C LYS A 97 -12.80 -6.12 0.96
N TYR A 98 -12.17 -7.03 0.28
CA TYR A 98 -10.84 -6.83 -0.32
C TYR A 98 -10.96 -6.37 -1.78
N SER A 99 -9.95 -5.67 -2.26
CA SER A 99 -9.82 -5.32 -3.66
C SER A 99 -8.75 -6.18 -4.33
N VAL A 100 -8.94 -6.46 -5.61
CA VAL A 100 -8.04 -7.27 -6.45
C VAL A 100 -7.70 -6.48 -7.71
N SER A 101 -6.42 -6.45 -8.09
CA SER A 101 -6.01 -5.88 -9.37
C SER A 101 -6.52 -6.75 -10.55
N LYS A 102 -6.53 -6.15 -11.72
CA LYS A 102 -6.53 -6.95 -12.95
C LYS A 102 -5.28 -7.81 -13.01
N LYS A 103 -5.34 -8.90 -13.76
CA LYS A 103 -4.17 -9.74 -14.06
C LYS A 103 -3.16 -8.93 -14.87
N ILE A 104 -1.91 -8.90 -14.43
CA ILE A 104 -0.83 -8.10 -14.98
C ILE A 104 0.16 -9.05 -15.65
N LYS A 105 0.43 -8.89 -16.92
CA LYS A 105 1.57 -9.55 -17.57
C LYS A 105 2.86 -8.91 -17.10
N ILE A 106 3.79 -9.73 -16.59
CA ILE A 106 5.05 -9.25 -16.05
C ILE A 106 6.22 -9.58 -16.99
N GLY A 107 7.24 -8.72 -16.97
CA GLY A 107 8.44 -8.87 -17.76
C GLY A 107 9.62 -8.14 -17.12
N LYS A 108 10.78 -8.16 -17.75
CA LYS A 108 12.06 -7.63 -17.23
C LYS A 108 12.06 -6.14 -16.82
N LYS A 109 11.02 -5.39 -17.18
CA LYS A 109 10.87 -3.97 -16.79
C LYS A 109 9.78 -3.75 -15.75
N THR A 110 9.19 -4.83 -15.26
CA THR A 110 8.14 -4.78 -14.25
C THR A 110 8.77 -4.73 -12.86
N THR A 111 8.28 -3.83 -12.03
CA THR A 111 8.72 -3.67 -10.64
C THR A 111 7.49 -3.45 -9.77
N PHE A 112 7.50 -4.01 -8.57
CA PHE A 112 6.47 -3.76 -7.57
C PHE A 112 7.09 -3.18 -6.30
N LEU A 113 6.31 -2.32 -5.63
CA LEU A 113 6.59 -1.82 -4.29
C LEU A 113 5.32 -2.03 -3.45
N MET A 114 5.47 -2.72 -2.33
CA MET A 114 4.43 -2.79 -1.30
C MET A 114 4.90 -1.96 -0.12
N CYS A 115 4.07 -1.09 0.42
CA CYS A 115 4.47 -0.25 1.56
C CYS A 115 3.28 0.19 2.42
N SER A 116 3.57 0.46 3.70
CA SER A 116 2.62 1.07 4.63
C SER A 116 2.46 2.57 4.39
N ASP A 117 1.45 3.16 5.04
CA ASP A 117 1.17 4.59 5.03
C ASP A 117 2.35 5.43 5.52
N GLY A 118 2.99 5.07 6.63
CA GLY A 118 4.20 5.74 7.13
C GLY A 118 5.38 5.77 6.15
N PHE A 119 5.33 5.00 5.07
CA PHE A 119 6.31 5.06 3.98
C PHE A 119 5.82 5.95 2.84
N TRP A 120 4.64 5.65 2.24
CA TRP A 120 4.18 6.35 1.03
C TRP A 120 3.70 7.79 1.30
N GLU A 121 3.27 8.10 2.51
CA GLU A 121 2.91 9.48 2.88
C GLU A 121 4.10 10.44 2.78
N LEU A 122 5.30 9.96 3.03
CA LEU A 122 6.54 10.75 3.12
C LEU A 122 7.39 10.75 1.83
N ILE A 123 6.95 10.07 0.76
CA ILE A 123 7.66 10.06 -0.53
C ILE A 123 6.67 10.01 -1.68
N ASP A 124 6.80 10.92 -2.65
CA ASP A 124 5.94 10.98 -3.82
C ASP A 124 6.36 10.01 -4.94
N GLU A 125 5.42 9.68 -5.81
CA GLU A 125 5.61 8.74 -6.91
C GLU A 125 6.65 9.20 -7.94
N LYS A 126 6.80 10.52 -8.12
CA LYS A 126 7.82 11.09 -9.02
C LYS A 126 9.22 10.82 -8.49
N THR A 127 9.43 10.98 -7.19
CA THR A 127 10.67 10.66 -6.50
C THR A 127 10.95 9.15 -6.52
N MET A 128 9.94 8.31 -6.24
CA MET A 128 10.06 6.85 -6.37
C MET A 128 10.55 6.45 -7.78
N CYS A 129 9.94 6.99 -8.84
CA CYS A 129 10.33 6.74 -10.23
C CYS A 129 11.75 7.22 -10.56
N LYS A 130 12.16 8.38 -10.04
CA LYS A 130 13.49 8.95 -10.25
C LYS A 130 14.56 8.04 -9.62
N LEU A 131 14.33 7.56 -8.42
CA LEU A 131 15.23 6.66 -7.70
C LEU A 131 15.26 5.27 -8.37
N LEU A 132 14.10 4.71 -8.78
CA LEU A 132 14.03 3.43 -9.48
C LEU A 132 14.93 3.39 -10.72
N LYS A 133 14.95 4.46 -11.50
CA LYS A 133 15.78 4.55 -12.72
C LYS A 133 17.29 4.58 -12.44
N LYS A 134 17.71 4.92 -11.22
CA LYS A 134 19.11 5.03 -10.81
C LYS A 134 19.59 3.80 -10.04
N SER A 135 18.69 2.94 -9.56
CA SER A 135 19.01 1.79 -8.74
C SER A 135 19.12 0.52 -9.57
N ALA A 136 20.18 -0.23 -9.38
CA ALA A 136 20.40 -1.51 -10.04
C ALA A 136 19.70 -2.68 -9.31
N THR A 137 19.43 -2.53 -8.02
CA THR A 137 18.84 -3.57 -7.17
C THR A 137 17.65 -3.06 -6.36
N PRO A 138 16.72 -3.95 -5.95
CA PRO A 138 15.63 -3.58 -5.04
C PRO A 138 16.15 -2.98 -3.72
N ALA A 139 17.25 -3.50 -3.19
CA ALA A 139 17.85 -3.04 -1.94
C ALA A 139 18.36 -1.59 -2.05
N GLU A 140 19.07 -1.27 -3.14
CA GLU A 140 19.51 0.11 -3.41
C GLU A 140 18.31 1.07 -3.52
N TRP A 141 17.27 0.66 -4.24
CA TRP A 141 16.09 1.49 -4.43
C TRP A 141 15.37 1.76 -3.10
N LEU A 142 15.19 0.70 -2.28
CA LEU A 142 14.58 0.85 -0.95
C LEU A 142 15.41 1.76 -0.04
N GLU A 143 16.75 1.61 -0.05
CA GLU A 143 17.62 2.41 0.80
C GLU A 143 17.60 3.90 0.41
N GLU A 144 17.63 4.20 -0.88
CA GLU A 144 17.53 5.59 -1.34
C GLU A 144 16.16 6.21 -1.02
N MET A 145 15.07 5.45 -1.17
CA MET A 145 13.75 5.90 -0.74
C MET A 145 13.66 6.09 0.77
N ARG A 146 14.23 5.18 1.56
CA ARG A 146 14.27 5.26 3.02
C ARG A 146 14.93 6.54 3.52
N LYS A 147 16.03 6.97 2.89
CA LYS A 147 16.70 8.25 3.23
C LYS A 147 15.74 9.44 3.10
N ILE A 148 14.99 9.50 2.00
CA ILE A 148 14.00 10.56 1.76
C ILE A 148 12.84 10.48 2.77
N VAL A 149 12.34 9.28 3.04
CA VAL A 149 11.26 9.07 4.03
C VAL A 149 11.70 9.56 5.41
N LEU A 150 12.91 9.22 5.85
CA LEU A 150 13.46 9.67 7.15
C LEU A 150 13.72 11.19 7.20
N GLU A 151 14.17 11.77 6.10
CA GLU A 151 14.38 13.21 6.01
C GLU A 151 13.07 13.97 6.11
N ASN A 152 12.06 13.55 5.34
CA ASN A 152 10.73 14.18 5.33
C ASN A 152 9.94 13.93 6.64
N GLY A 153 10.20 12.82 7.33
CA GLY A 153 9.60 12.51 8.62
C GLY A 153 10.26 13.21 9.81
N ARG A 154 11.43 13.85 9.61
CA ARG A 154 12.19 14.47 10.70
C ARG A 154 11.37 15.63 11.33
N GLY A 155 11.21 15.57 12.64
CA GLY A 155 10.48 16.59 13.40
C GLY A 155 8.95 16.48 13.29
N THR A 156 8.44 15.45 12.65
CA THR A 156 7.00 15.12 12.62
C THR A 156 6.69 13.94 13.55
N ASN A 157 5.42 13.71 13.84
CA ASN A 157 4.97 12.47 14.48
C ASN A 157 4.89 11.36 13.42
N MET A 158 6.06 10.91 12.95
CA MET A 158 6.22 9.90 11.91
C MET A 158 5.71 8.54 12.41
N ASP A 159 4.85 7.89 11.63
CA ASP A 159 4.40 6.54 11.93
C ASP A 159 5.47 5.48 11.57
N ASN A 160 5.28 4.26 12.06
CA ASN A 160 6.08 3.11 11.67
C ASN A 160 5.96 2.89 10.15
N TYR A 161 7.07 2.59 9.49
CA TYR A 161 7.08 2.37 8.07
C TYR A 161 7.67 1.02 7.69
N SER A 162 7.09 0.44 6.65
CA SER A 162 7.57 -0.81 6.04
C SER A 162 7.47 -0.74 4.53
N ALA A 163 8.43 -1.33 3.84
CA ALA A 163 8.39 -1.45 2.38
C ALA A 163 9.07 -2.73 1.89
N ILE A 164 8.53 -3.30 0.82
CA ILE A 164 9.07 -4.47 0.10
C ILE A 164 9.11 -4.13 -1.38
N ALA A 165 10.27 -4.26 -2.01
CA ALA A 165 10.45 -4.06 -3.45
C ALA A 165 10.73 -5.38 -4.17
N VAL A 166 10.11 -5.58 -5.33
CA VAL A 166 10.27 -6.76 -6.18
C VAL A 166 10.61 -6.31 -7.59
N PHE A 167 11.79 -6.70 -8.10
CA PHE A 167 12.20 -6.51 -9.50
C PHE A 167 12.06 -7.82 -10.27
N ILE A 168 11.33 -7.81 -11.37
CA ILE A 168 11.26 -8.95 -12.29
C ILE A 168 12.47 -8.91 -13.24
N ARG A 169 13.21 -10.00 -13.32
CA ARG A 169 14.44 -10.14 -14.10
C ARG A 169 14.32 -11.21 -15.18
#